data_19515a9c5e601eee77c7a8e34650830e
#
_entry.id   19515a9c5e601eee77c7a8e34650830e
#
_cell.length_a   1.000
_cell.length_b   1.000
_cell.length_c   1.000
_cell.angle_alpha   90.00
_cell.angle_beta   90.00
_cell.angle_gamma   90.00
#
_symmetry.space_group_name_H-M   'P 1'
#
loop_
_entity.id
_entity.type
_entity.pdbx_description
1 polymer ?
#
loop_
_entity_poly.entity_id
_entity_poly.type
_entity_poly.pdbx_seq_one_letter_code
_entity_poly.pdbx_strand_id
1 'polypeptide(L)'
;MLYTSGTTGKPKGVCQSHSAFIAAAQGGCSFDKLTDQDDILSYLPMAWVGDHLFSYAQALVAGFTINCPESGETVMGDLREIGPTYYFAPPRVFENLLTQVMIRMEDASGIKRKVFEHFMDVARRCGADLLDGKPVSAGDRLQYALGNALIYGPLKNVLGLSRVRVAYTAGAAIGPDLFRFYRSIGINLKQLYGQTETCAYV
;
A
#
# COMPACT_ATOMS: atom_id res chain seq x y z
N MET A 1 -19.86 17.25 -1.05
CA MET A 1 -20.82 16.12 -1.22
C MET A 1 -20.14 15.04 -2.04
N LEU A 2 -20.18 13.81 -1.57
CA LEU A 2 -19.63 12.63 -2.25
C LEU A 2 -20.77 11.67 -2.59
N TYR A 3 -20.74 11.06 -3.76
CA TYR A 3 -21.77 10.13 -4.19
C TYR A 3 -21.34 8.68 -3.99
N THR A 4 -22.21 7.86 -3.41
CA THR A 4 -22.04 6.41 -3.29
C THR A 4 -23.04 5.69 -4.18
N SER A 5 -22.70 4.50 -4.67
CA SER A 5 -23.61 3.69 -5.51
C SER A 5 -24.91 3.29 -4.81
N GLY A 6 -24.93 3.35 -3.47
CA GLY A 6 -26.09 2.96 -2.65
C GLY A 6 -26.44 1.47 -2.77
N THR A 7 -26.86 0.86 -1.69
CA THR A 7 -27.34 -0.53 -1.67
C THR A 7 -28.71 -0.73 -2.37
N THR A 8 -29.40 0.38 -2.67
CA THR A 8 -30.77 0.40 -3.25
C THR A 8 -30.82 0.81 -4.72
N GLY A 9 -29.70 0.82 -5.43
CA GLY A 9 -29.59 1.03 -6.86
C GLY A 9 -29.57 2.49 -7.35
N LYS A 10 -29.95 3.48 -6.54
CA LYS A 10 -29.78 4.91 -6.88
C LYS A 10 -28.62 5.52 -6.14
N PRO A 11 -27.74 6.32 -6.81
CA PRO A 11 -26.66 7.01 -6.15
C PRO A 11 -27.18 7.92 -5.02
N LYS A 12 -26.51 7.87 -3.87
CA LYS A 12 -26.82 8.72 -2.71
C LYS A 12 -25.71 9.71 -2.47
N GLY A 13 -26.07 10.98 -2.26
CA GLY A 13 -25.11 12.03 -1.90
C GLY A 13 -24.86 12.05 -0.40
N VAL A 14 -23.62 11.82 -0.02
CA VAL A 14 -23.15 11.93 1.37
C VAL A 14 -22.62 13.34 1.58
N CYS A 15 -23.19 14.09 2.51
CA CYS A 15 -22.73 15.42 2.90
C CYS A 15 -21.72 15.29 4.03
N GLN A 16 -20.49 15.72 3.78
CA GLN A 16 -19.44 15.81 4.77
C GLN A 16 -19.01 17.27 4.96
N SER A 17 -18.70 17.65 6.19
CA SER A 17 -18.16 18.97 6.48
C SER A 17 -16.64 19.02 6.29
N HIS A 18 -16.09 20.19 5.98
CA HIS A 18 -14.64 20.38 5.94
C HIS A 18 -13.98 20.05 7.31
N SER A 19 -14.65 20.40 8.42
CA SER A 19 -14.15 20.10 9.76
C SER A 19 -14.02 18.59 10.01
N ALA A 20 -14.99 17.77 9.54
CA ALA A 20 -14.91 16.31 9.69
C ALA A 20 -13.74 15.74 8.89
N PHE A 21 -13.52 16.21 7.64
CA PHE A 21 -12.36 15.80 6.85
C PHE A 21 -11.03 16.20 7.48
N ILE A 22 -10.93 17.43 7.98
CA ILE A 22 -9.71 17.91 8.65
C ILE A 22 -9.44 17.07 9.91
N ALA A 23 -10.45 16.79 10.73
CA ALA A 23 -10.30 15.97 11.93
C ALA A 23 -9.84 14.54 11.60
N ALA A 24 -10.45 13.90 10.58
CA ALA A 24 -10.03 12.59 10.10
C ALA A 24 -8.59 12.61 9.56
N ALA A 25 -8.24 13.63 8.77
CA ALA A 25 -6.89 13.81 8.25
C ALA A 25 -5.84 13.99 9.35
N GLN A 26 -6.13 14.82 10.35
CA GLN A 26 -5.26 15.03 11.52
C GLN A 26 -5.04 13.72 12.30
N GLY A 27 -6.11 12.95 12.51
CA GLY A 27 -6.02 11.63 13.15
C GLY A 27 -5.11 10.68 12.37
N GLY A 28 -5.31 10.56 11.05
CA GLY A 28 -4.49 9.70 10.19
C GLY A 28 -3.03 10.16 10.11
N CYS A 29 -2.79 11.45 9.94
CA CYS A 29 -1.43 12.01 9.92
C CYS A 29 -0.69 11.77 11.23
N SER A 30 -1.36 11.96 12.36
CA SER A 30 -0.78 11.70 13.69
C SER A 30 -0.48 10.21 13.90
N PHE A 31 -1.40 9.33 13.50
CA PHE A 31 -1.26 7.88 13.65
C PHE A 31 -0.08 7.32 12.84
N ASP A 32 0.07 7.73 11.59
CA ASP A 32 1.13 7.27 10.69
C ASP A 32 2.38 8.15 10.73
N LYS A 33 2.36 9.20 11.52
CA LYS A 33 3.45 10.18 11.65
C LYS A 33 3.84 10.74 10.28
N LEU A 34 2.84 11.18 9.51
CA LEU A 34 3.07 11.79 8.20
C LEU A 34 3.65 13.19 8.37
N THR A 35 4.57 13.54 7.48
CA THR A 35 5.30 14.81 7.47
C THR A 35 5.42 15.35 6.05
N ASP A 36 5.97 16.55 5.90
CA ASP A 36 6.32 17.15 4.62
C ASP A 36 7.39 16.41 3.81
N GLN A 37 8.04 15.41 4.43
CA GLN A 37 9.02 14.53 3.77
C GLN A 37 8.36 13.30 3.10
N ASP A 38 7.06 13.11 3.32
CA ASP A 38 6.32 12.04 2.68
C ASP A 38 5.87 12.44 1.28
N ASP A 39 5.56 11.46 0.47
CA ASP A 39 4.95 11.65 -0.84
C ASP A 39 3.96 10.51 -1.16
N ILE A 40 2.93 10.85 -1.92
CA ILE A 40 1.87 9.92 -2.36
C ILE A 40 1.72 9.97 -3.87
N LEU A 41 1.30 8.85 -4.47
CA LEU A 41 0.79 8.80 -5.84
C LEU A 41 -0.75 8.84 -5.79
N SER A 42 -1.33 9.98 -6.22
CA SER A 42 -2.77 10.21 -6.28
C SER A 42 -3.30 9.79 -7.66
N TYR A 43 -3.85 8.61 -7.75
CA TYR A 43 -4.37 8.04 -9.00
C TYR A 43 -5.80 7.49 -8.86
N LEU A 44 -6.36 7.54 -7.65
CA LEU A 44 -7.71 7.10 -7.41
C LEU A 44 -8.72 8.07 -8.01
N PRO A 45 -9.93 7.60 -8.36
CA PRO A 45 -10.98 8.52 -8.83
C PRO A 45 -11.27 9.60 -7.78
N MET A 46 -11.25 10.85 -8.19
CA MET A 46 -11.56 12.01 -7.33
C MET A 46 -12.96 11.96 -6.71
N ALA A 47 -13.85 11.14 -7.24
CA ALA A 47 -15.17 10.92 -6.65
C ALA A 47 -15.14 10.05 -5.38
N TRP A 48 -14.04 9.37 -5.11
CA TRP A 48 -13.93 8.47 -3.97
C TRP A 48 -13.46 9.21 -2.71
N VAL A 49 -14.09 8.87 -1.58
CA VAL A 49 -13.70 9.40 -0.27
C VAL A 49 -12.24 9.11 0.07
N GLY A 50 -11.72 7.98 -0.39
CA GLY A 50 -10.32 7.60 -0.20
C GLY A 50 -9.35 8.61 -0.81
N ASP A 51 -9.59 9.06 -2.04
CA ASP A 51 -8.76 10.09 -2.66
C ASP A 51 -8.84 11.42 -1.90
N HIS A 52 -10.05 11.85 -1.53
CA HIS A 52 -10.23 13.07 -0.75
C HIS A 52 -9.47 13.05 0.58
N LEU A 53 -9.44 11.91 1.26
CA LEU A 53 -8.75 11.82 2.54
C LEU A 53 -7.25 11.65 2.37
N PHE A 54 -6.82 10.60 1.65
CA PHE A 54 -5.42 10.20 1.57
C PHE A 54 -4.56 11.14 0.72
N SER A 55 -5.10 11.64 -0.39
CA SER A 55 -4.33 12.53 -1.26
C SER A 55 -4.52 14.00 -0.89
N TYR A 56 -5.74 14.43 -0.64
CA TYR A 56 -6.07 15.85 -0.51
C TYR A 56 -6.02 16.34 0.95
N ALA A 57 -6.86 15.78 1.83
CA ALA A 57 -7.01 16.33 3.18
C ALA A 57 -5.77 16.10 4.04
N GLN A 58 -5.14 14.93 3.95
CA GLN A 58 -3.92 14.65 4.69
C GLN A 58 -2.72 15.44 4.18
N ALA A 59 -2.64 15.70 2.87
CA ALA A 59 -1.59 16.56 2.32
C ALA A 59 -1.70 18.01 2.84
N LEU A 60 -2.92 18.53 2.94
CA LEU A 60 -3.14 19.87 3.54
C LEU A 60 -2.74 19.95 5.01
N VAL A 61 -2.86 18.84 5.74
CA VAL A 61 -2.51 18.78 7.17
C VAL A 61 -1.01 18.55 7.38
N ALA A 62 -0.41 17.60 6.65
CA ALA A 62 0.97 17.18 6.85
C ALA A 62 2.00 17.91 5.96
N GLY A 63 1.54 18.51 4.86
CA GLY A 63 2.41 19.24 3.92
C GLY A 63 3.17 18.34 2.93
N PHE A 64 2.82 17.07 2.80
CA PHE A 64 3.53 16.15 1.91
C PHE A 64 3.22 16.39 0.43
N THR A 65 4.07 15.85 -0.44
CA THR A 65 3.94 16.00 -1.89
C THR A 65 2.88 15.06 -2.47
N ILE A 66 1.99 15.62 -3.30
CA ILE A 66 1.04 14.85 -4.10
C ILE A 66 1.60 14.73 -5.52
N ASN A 67 1.84 13.50 -5.97
CA ASN A 67 2.23 13.17 -7.34
C ASN A 67 0.99 12.65 -8.08
N CYS A 68 0.69 13.23 -9.23
CA CYS A 68 -0.42 12.81 -10.08
C CYS A 68 0.13 12.10 -11.33
N PRO A 69 -0.39 10.93 -11.72
CA PRO A 69 0.02 10.28 -12.95
C PRO A 69 -0.52 11.06 -14.16
N GLU A 70 0.15 10.94 -15.30
CA GLU A 70 -0.31 11.55 -16.55
C GLU A 70 -1.62 10.93 -17.04
N SER A 71 -1.78 9.62 -16.86
CA SER A 71 -2.96 8.86 -17.28
C SER A 71 -3.12 7.59 -16.46
N GLY A 72 -4.27 6.91 -16.59
CA GLY A 72 -4.46 5.59 -16.01
C GLY A 72 -3.50 4.52 -16.54
N GLU A 73 -2.96 4.68 -17.74
CA GLU A 73 -2.03 3.76 -18.37
C GLU A 73 -0.60 3.92 -17.82
N THR A 74 -0.23 5.12 -17.39
CA THR A 74 1.11 5.43 -16.88
C THR A 74 1.26 5.11 -15.39
N VAL A 75 0.17 4.96 -14.62
CA VAL A 75 0.17 4.75 -13.16
C VAL A 75 1.22 3.76 -12.67
N MET A 76 1.40 2.65 -13.38
CA MET A 76 2.36 1.61 -12.98
C MET A 76 3.82 2.01 -13.26
N GLY A 77 4.04 2.82 -14.29
CA GLY A 77 5.34 3.45 -14.57
C GLY A 77 5.66 4.48 -13.51
N ASP A 78 4.73 5.40 -13.30
CA ASP A 78 4.84 6.50 -12.34
C ASP A 78 5.04 5.99 -10.91
N LEU A 79 4.35 4.91 -10.52
CA LEU A 79 4.54 4.26 -9.22
C LEU A 79 6.00 3.81 -9.00
N ARG A 80 6.64 3.28 -10.04
CA ARG A 80 8.04 2.85 -9.98
C ARG A 80 9.02 4.01 -9.98
N GLU A 81 8.74 5.03 -10.75
CA GLU A 81 9.59 6.20 -10.89
C GLU A 81 9.55 7.07 -9.64
N ILE A 82 8.37 7.34 -9.12
CA ILE A 82 8.16 8.17 -7.92
C ILE A 82 8.54 7.38 -6.66
N GLY A 83 8.13 6.11 -6.54
CA GLY A 83 8.35 5.30 -5.36
C GLY A 83 7.80 5.96 -4.09
N PRO A 84 6.48 6.15 -3.95
CA PRO A 84 5.89 6.92 -2.86
C PRO A 84 6.23 6.33 -1.48
N THR A 85 6.29 7.19 -0.45
CA THR A 85 6.51 6.77 0.94
C THR A 85 5.22 6.35 1.64
N TYR A 86 4.12 6.90 1.18
CA TYR A 86 2.76 6.63 1.65
C TYR A 86 1.90 6.17 0.47
N TYR A 87 1.29 4.98 0.56
CA TYR A 87 0.61 4.38 -0.57
C TYR A 87 -0.76 3.83 -0.19
N PHE A 88 -1.79 4.19 -0.96
CA PHE A 88 -3.14 3.66 -0.81
C PHE A 88 -3.60 3.02 -2.11
N ALA A 89 -4.06 1.77 -2.04
CA ALA A 89 -4.57 1.05 -3.20
C ALA A 89 -5.68 0.06 -2.83
N PRO A 90 -6.67 -0.15 -3.72
CA PRO A 90 -7.61 -1.26 -3.59
C PRO A 90 -6.90 -2.62 -3.67
N PRO A 91 -7.46 -3.70 -3.09
CA PRO A 91 -6.86 -5.04 -3.10
C PRO A 91 -6.47 -5.52 -4.50
N ARG A 92 -7.28 -5.23 -5.50
CA ARG A 92 -7.03 -5.63 -6.90
C ARG A 92 -5.71 -5.09 -7.47
N VAL A 93 -5.26 -3.92 -7.02
CA VAL A 93 -3.97 -3.39 -7.45
C VAL A 93 -2.83 -4.24 -6.90
N PHE A 94 -2.91 -4.61 -5.63
CA PHE A 94 -1.95 -5.53 -5.02
C PHE A 94 -1.95 -6.92 -5.65
N GLU A 95 -3.12 -7.45 -6.01
CA GLU A 95 -3.26 -8.70 -6.77
C GLU A 95 -2.55 -8.63 -8.13
N ASN A 96 -2.81 -7.57 -8.88
CA ASN A 96 -2.19 -7.36 -10.19
C ASN A 96 -0.66 -7.24 -10.09
N LEU A 97 -0.16 -6.51 -9.09
CA LEU A 97 1.27 -6.39 -8.83
C LEU A 97 1.91 -7.75 -8.54
N LEU A 98 1.30 -8.55 -7.67
CA LEU A 98 1.79 -9.90 -7.36
C LEU A 98 1.72 -10.82 -8.58
N THR A 99 0.65 -10.77 -9.36
CA THR A 99 0.49 -11.58 -10.57
C THR A 99 1.62 -11.29 -11.57
N GLN A 100 1.99 -10.03 -11.77
CA GLN A 100 3.12 -9.67 -12.63
C GLN A 100 4.45 -10.26 -12.15
N VAL A 101 4.65 -10.31 -10.83
CA VAL A 101 5.84 -10.95 -10.24
C VAL A 101 5.84 -12.44 -10.53
N MET A 102 4.71 -13.12 -10.31
CA MET A 102 4.60 -14.57 -10.49
C MET A 102 4.84 -14.97 -11.95
N ILE A 103 4.24 -14.27 -12.91
CA ILE A 103 4.46 -14.49 -14.34
C ILE A 103 5.96 -14.38 -14.68
N ARG A 104 6.63 -13.31 -14.23
CA ARG A 104 8.07 -13.15 -14.48
C ARG A 104 8.93 -14.24 -13.82
N MET A 105 8.47 -14.81 -12.71
CA MET A 105 9.16 -15.91 -12.03
C MET A 105 8.96 -17.25 -12.73
N GLU A 106 7.82 -17.46 -13.41
CA GLU A 106 7.60 -18.64 -14.26
C GLU A 106 8.58 -18.67 -15.42
N ASP A 107 8.89 -17.54 -16.03
CA ASP A 107 9.85 -17.39 -17.11
C ASP A 107 11.32 -17.39 -16.64
N ALA A 108 11.56 -17.38 -15.32
CA ALA A 108 12.91 -17.33 -14.78
C ALA A 108 13.64 -18.68 -14.90
N SER A 109 14.98 -18.64 -15.01
CA SER A 109 15.80 -19.85 -14.97
C SER A 109 15.59 -20.63 -13.66
N GLY A 110 15.77 -21.96 -13.73
CA GLY A 110 15.54 -22.84 -12.58
C GLY A 110 16.34 -22.45 -11.32
N ILE A 111 17.56 -21.92 -11.50
CA ILE A 111 18.36 -21.42 -10.37
C ILE A 111 17.72 -20.19 -9.73
N LYS A 112 17.32 -19.22 -10.52
CA LYS A 112 16.65 -18.00 -10.03
C LYS A 112 15.35 -18.33 -9.29
N ARG A 113 14.57 -19.27 -9.81
CA ARG A 113 13.34 -19.75 -9.18
C ARG A 113 13.60 -20.38 -7.81
N LYS A 114 14.57 -21.31 -7.70
CA LYS A 114 14.93 -21.94 -6.44
C LYS A 114 15.43 -20.94 -5.39
N VAL A 115 16.23 -19.96 -5.80
CA VAL A 115 16.69 -18.89 -4.90
C VAL A 115 15.52 -18.03 -4.44
N PHE A 116 14.62 -17.65 -5.34
CA PHE A 116 13.41 -16.91 -5.02
C PHE A 116 12.53 -17.70 -4.03
N GLU A 117 12.23 -18.96 -4.31
CA GLU A 117 11.41 -19.81 -3.43
C GLU A 117 12.03 -19.93 -2.03
N HIS A 118 13.35 -20.22 -1.95
CA HIS A 118 14.06 -20.32 -0.67
C HIS A 118 13.90 -19.04 0.17
N PHE A 119 14.16 -17.87 -0.41
CA PHE A 119 14.04 -16.62 0.34
C PHE A 119 12.59 -16.25 0.63
N MET A 120 11.64 -16.59 -0.23
CA MET A 120 10.22 -16.42 0.08
C MET A 120 9.76 -17.29 1.25
N ASP A 121 10.31 -18.48 1.43
CA ASP A 121 10.04 -19.30 2.61
C ASP A 121 10.63 -18.67 3.89
N VAL A 122 11.83 -18.09 3.81
CA VAL A 122 12.39 -17.28 4.91
C VAL A 122 11.49 -16.09 5.23
N ALA A 123 11.04 -15.35 4.21
CA ALA A 123 10.13 -14.22 4.39
C ALA A 123 8.82 -14.62 5.08
N ARG A 124 8.18 -15.69 4.62
CA ARG A 124 6.94 -16.21 5.21
C ARG A 124 7.11 -16.60 6.67
N ARG A 125 8.30 -17.15 7.05
CA ARG A 125 8.59 -17.61 8.40
C ARG A 125 8.80 -16.47 9.38
N CYS A 126 9.49 -15.40 9.00
CA CYS A 126 9.92 -14.37 9.95
C CYS A 126 9.70 -12.91 9.51
N GLY A 127 9.35 -12.65 8.24
CA GLY A 127 9.31 -11.29 7.72
C GLY A 127 8.25 -10.41 8.38
N ALA A 128 7.04 -10.94 8.62
CA ALA A 128 5.98 -10.19 9.31
C ALA A 128 6.34 -9.91 10.78
N ASP A 129 6.96 -10.86 11.47
CA ASP A 129 7.38 -10.68 12.87
C ASP A 129 8.52 -9.65 12.97
N LEU A 130 9.46 -9.64 12.01
CA LEU A 130 10.48 -8.60 11.92
C LEU A 130 9.88 -7.22 11.67
N LEU A 131 8.87 -7.13 10.80
CA LEU A 131 8.15 -5.90 10.51
C LEU A 131 7.42 -5.36 11.74
N ASP A 132 6.85 -6.26 12.55
CA ASP A 132 6.13 -5.93 13.78
C ASP A 132 7.07 -5.73 15.00
N GLY A 133 8.38 -5.79 14.81
CA GLY A 133 9.36 -5.63 15.88
C GLY A 133 9.40 -6.78 16.89
N LYS A 134 8.83 -7.94 16.54
CA LYS A 134 8.85 -9.13 17.40
C LYS A 134 10.21 -9.80 17.40
N PRO A 135 10.54 -10.58 18.46
CA PRO A 135 11.79 -11.30 18.53
C PRO A 135 11.86 -12.41 17.47
N VAL A 136 12.95 -12.40 16.71
CA VAL A 136 13.28 -13.39 15.69
C VAL A 136 14.69 -13.91 15.92
N SER A 137 14.96 -15.19 15.63
CA SER A 137 16.27 -15.78 15.80
C SER A 137 17.36 -15.02 15.01
N ALA A 138 18.59 -14.99 15.51
CA ALA A 138 19.71 -14.33 14.84
C ALA A 138 19.97 -14.93 13.44
N GLY A 139 19.81 -16.25 13.28
CA GLY A 139 19.94 -16.95 12.01
C GLY A 139 18.89 -16.52 11.00
N ASP A 140 17.62 -16.45 11.39
CA ASP A 140 16.55 -15.99 10.51
C ASP A 140 16.70 -14.52 10.14
N ARG A 141 17.13 -13.69 11.09
CA ARG A 141 17.42 -12.26 10.83
C ARG A 141 18.52 -12.09 9.78
N LEU A 142 19.58 -12.88 9.86
CA LEU A 142 20.67 -12.85 8.87
C LEU A 142 20.17 -13.34 7.51
N GLN A 143 19.45 -14.47 7.46
CA GLN A 143 18.87 -14.98 6.21
C GLN A 143 17.88 -13.96 5.58
N TYR A 144 17.05 -13.31 6.39
CA TYR A 144 16.13 -12.28 5.93
C TYR A 144 16.88 -11.06 5.37
N ALA A 145 17.97 -10.63 6.01
CA ALA A 145 18.80 -9.53 5.52
C ALA A 145 19.45 -9.87 4.16
N LEU A 146 19.96 -11.10 3.98
CA LEU A 146 20.43 -11.58 2.69
C LEU A 146 19.30 -11.64 1.66
N GLY A 147 18.13 -12.15 2.04
CA GLY A 147 16.93 -12.15 1.20
C GLY A 147 16.49 -10.75 0.81
N ASN A 148 16.61 -9.77 1.71
CA ASN A 148 16.30 -8.38 1.39
C ASN A 148 17.27 -7.80 0.34
N ALA A 149 18.56 -8.09 0.45
CA ALA A 149 19.55 -7.63 -0.53
C ALA A 149 19.36 -8.28 -1.92
N LEU A 150 19.06 -9.57 -1.95
CA LEU A 150 19.04 -10.35 -3.20
C LEU A 150 17.66 -10.42 -3.86
N ILE A 151 16.57 -10.42 -3.08
CA ILE A 151 15.21 -10.69 -3.57
C ILE A 151 14.23 -9.57 -3.18
N TYR A 152 14.01 -9.31 -1.87
CA TYR A 152 12.91 -8.43 -1.46
C TYR A 152 13.14 -6.97 -1.81
N GLY A 153 14.37 -6.46 -1.69
CA GLY A 153 14.73 -5.10 -2.10
C GLY A 153 14.52 -4.87 -3.59
N PRO A 154 15.16 -5.66 -4.47
CA PRO A 154 14.90 -5.63 -5.91
C PRO A 154 13.43 -5.80 -6.27
N LEU A 155 12.72 -6.71 -5.60
CA LEU A 155 11.29 -6.93 -5.82
C LEU A 155 10.47 -5.68 -5.47
N LYS A 156 10.68 -5.10 -4.30
CA LYS A 156 10.01 -3.85 -3.89
C LYS A 156 10.29 -2.72 -4.87
N ASN A 157 11.52 -2.64 -5.40
CA ASN A 157 11.87 -1.62 -6.39
C ASN A 157 11.11 -1.82 -7.71
N VAL A 158 11.03 -3.04 -8.21
CA VAL A 158 10.26 -3.36 -9.42
C VAL A 158 8.75 -3.08 -9.24
N LEU A 159 8.24 -3.24 -8.02
CA LEU A 159 6.86 -2.93 -7.66
C LEU A 159 6.60 -1.44 -7.44
N GLY A 160 7.64 -0.61 -7.36
CA GLY A 160 7.52 0.82 -6.99
C GLY A 160 7.27 1.06 -5.51
N LEU A 161 7.53 0.06 -4.66
CA LEU A 161 7.20 0.07 -3.23
C LEU A 161 8.45 0.08 -2.33
N SER A 162 9.63 0.38 -2.88
CA SER A 162 10.90 0.34 -2.12
C SER A 162 10.98 1.38 -1.00
N ARG A 163 10.38 2.56 -1.20
CA ARG A 163 10.36 3.67 -0.24
C ARG A 163 9.13 3.66 0.65
N VAL A 164 8.15 2.77 0.40
CA VAL A 164 6.88 2.75 1.13
C VAL A 164 7.12 2.48 2.61
N ARG A 165 6.75 3.44 3.43
CA ARG A 165 6.79 3.42 4.89
C ARG A 165 5.51 2.84 5.47
N VAL A 166 4.39 3.22 4.89
CA VAL A 166 3.04 2.74 5.22
C VAL A 166 2.24 2.57 3.94
N ALA A 167 1.58 1.43 3.81
CA ALA A 167 0.63 1.17 2.74
C ALA A 167 -0.74 0.79 3.32
N TYR A 168 -1.79 1.25 2.67
CA TYR A 168 -3.16 0.90 3.02
C TYR A 168 -3.89 0.23 1.86
N THR A 169 -4.77 -0.69 2.22
CA THR A 169 -5.78 -1.23 1.32
C THR A 169 -7.16 -1.14 1.95
N ALA A 170 -8.16 -0.81 1.14
CA ALA A 170 -9.55 -0.69 1.58
C ALA A 170 -10.52 -0.92 0.40
N GLY A 171 -11.83 -0.83 0.70
CA GLY A 171 -12.92 -1.02 -0.25
C GLY A 171 -13.40 -2.45 -0.38
N ALA A 172 -12.53 -3.43 -0.16
CA ALA A 172 -12.83 -4.85 -0.05
C ALA A 172 -11.82 -5.53 0.88
N ALA A 173 -12.14 -6.72 1.36
CA ALA A 173 -11.19 -7.51 2.13
C ALA A 173 -10.07 -8.01 1.21
N ILE A 174 -8.83 -7.75 1.59
CA ILE A 174 -7.67 -8.38 0.95
C ILE A 174 -7.53 -9.82 1.48
N GLY A 175 -7.32 -10.77 0.59
CA GLY A 175 -7.13 -12.16 1.00
C GLY A 175 -5.92 -12.32 1.95
N PRO A 176 -5.99 -13.24 2.92
CA PRO A 176 -4.94 -13.40 3.93
C PRO A 176 -3.57 -13.74 3.33
N ASP A 177 -3.53 -14.49 2.24
CA ASP A 177 -2.27 -14.87 1.60
C ASP A 177 -1.61 -13.68 0.90
N LEU A 178 -2.40 -12.83 0.22
CA LEU A 178 -1.93 -11.62 -0.40
C LEU A 178 -1.41 -10.63 0.65
N PHE A 179 -2.15 -10.46 1.74
CA PHE A 179 -1.75 -9.62 2.86
C PHE A 179 -0.44 -10.10 3.50
N ARG A 180 -0.32 -11.41 3.77
CA ARG A 180 0.89 -12.03 4.30
C ARG A 180 2.08 -11.87 3.37
N PHE A 181 1.87 -12.03 2.05
CA PHE A 181 2.94 -11.86 1.07
C PHE A 181 3.61 -10.49 1.20
N TYR A 182 2.82 -9.40 1.13
CA TYR A 182 3.40 -8.05 1.21
C TYR A 182 4.07 -7.77 2.55
N ARG A 183 3.46 -8.17 3.65
CA ARG A 183 4.05 -8.00 4.97
C ARG A 183 5.32 -8.82 5.16
N SER A 184 5.37 -10.02 4.58
CA SER A 184 6.54 -10.90 4.67
C SER A 184 7.78 -10.31 4.00
N ILE A 185 7.64 -9.57 2.91
CA ILE A 185 8.74 -8.88 2.23
C ILE A 185 9.05 -7.49 2.83
N GLY A 186 8.44 -7.14 3.96
CA GLY A 186 8.72 -5.93 4.71
C GLY A 186 7.93 -4.69 4.28
N ILE A 187 6.80 -4.85 3.58
CA ILE A 187 5.87 -3.75 3.30
C ILE A 187 4.88 -3.66 4.45
N ASN A 188 4.85 -2.51 5.13
CA ASN A 188 3.90 -2.25 6.21
C ASN A 188 2.50 -1.99 5.65
N LEU A 189 1.91 -3.07 5.10
CA LEU A 189 0.55 -3.05 4.58
C LEU A 189 -0.44 -3.20 5.72
N LYS A 190 -1.42 -2.31 5.75
CA LYS A 190 -2.54 -2.28 6.69
C LYS A 190 -3.85 -2.39 5.92
N GLN A 191 -4.83 -3.07 6.48
CA GLN A 191 -6.19 -3.03 5.95
C GLN A 191 -7.00 -2.01 6.73
N LEU A 192 -7.63 -1.10 6.00
CA LEU A 192 -8.52 -0.11 6.53
C LEU A 192 -9.97 -0.57 6.36
N TYR A 193 -10.77 -0.38 7.40
CA TYR A 193 -12.22 -0.43 7.32
C TYR A 193 -12.77 0.99 7.42
N GLY A 194 -13.67 1.34 6.52
CA GLY A 194 -14.29 2.66 6.50
C GLY A 194 -15.36 2.78 5.43
N GLN A 195 -16.06 3.89 5.49
CA GLN A 195 -17.14 4.22 4.54
C GLN A 195 -17.17 5.73 4.29
N THR A 196 -17.88 6.13 3.24
CA THR A 196 -17.95 7.56 2.85
C THR A 196 -18.55 8.41 3.97
N GLU A 197 -19.53 7.88 4.71
CA GLU A 197 -20.24 8.56 5.78
C GLU A 197 -19.35 8.88 6.99
N THR A 198 -18.24 8.18 7.16
CA THR A 198 -17.28 8.37 8.27
C THR A 198 -15.96 9.02 7.82
N CYS A 199 -15.94 9.70 6.67
CA CYS A 199 -14.72 10.27 6.09
C CYS A 199 -13.59 9.24 5.91
N ALA A 200 -13.94 8.03 5.43
CA ALA A 200 -13.07 6.90 5.18
C ALA A 200 -12.54 6.13 6.40
N TYR A 201 -12.62 6.67 7.61
CA TYR A 201 -12.21 5.96 8.84
C TYR A 201 -13.42 5.54 9.69
N VAL A 202 -13.36 4.33 10.27
CA VAL A 202 -14.26 3.86 11.32
C VAL A 202 -13.43 3.39 12.49
#